data_e9036889bfa94e8ff2cea9d5a8903f3b
#
_entry.id   e9036889bfa94e8ff2cea9d5a8903f3b
#
_cell.length_a   1.000
_cell.length_b   1.000
_cell.length_c   1.000
_cell.angle_alpha   90.00
_cell.angle_beta   90.00
_cell.angle_gamma   90.00
#
_symmetry.space_group_name_H-M   'P 1'
#
loop_
_entity.id
_entity.type
_entity.pdbx_description
1 polymer ?
#
loop_
_entity_poly.entity_id
_entity_poly.type
_entity_poly.pdbx_seq_one_letter_code
_entity_poly.pdbx_strand_id
1 'polypeptide(L)'
;MEERLQKLLSAAGVCSRRTAETYLIAGRVTVNGQTAHLGQRADPDRDEILVDGRPLAPRAEAVYILLNKPRGYVSTLSDERGRRTVAELVADCGSRVYPVGRLDLDSEGLLLLTNDGAWAQHLLHPKHEVEKTYHVSVFGPVAGAAARLAAVTDLEGESIRPARVEVLRETPGTAVLAVTIHEGKNRQVRRMCAQCGLTVKRLRRVREGALELGDLPPGKWRYLTQDEAGALGVTP
;
A
#
# COMPACT_ATOMS: atom_id res chain seq x y z
N MET A 1 13.94 -3.27 -23.55
CA MET A 1 12.96 -4.39 -23.34
C MET A 1 11.54 -3.88 -23.49
N GLU A 2 10.68 -4.57 -24.27
CA GLU A 2 9.31 -4.11 -24.50
C GLU A 2 8.42 -4.17 -23.27
N GLU A 3 7.79 -3.06 -22.94
CA GLU A 3 6.78 -2.91 -21.88
C GLU A 3 5.48 -2.33 -22.44
N ARG A 4 4.37 -2.53 -21.73
CA ARG A 4 3.10 -1.89 -22.10
C ARG A 4 3.19 -0.37 -21.98
N LEU A 5 2.70 0.37 -22.96
CA LEU A 5 2.77 1.85 -22.97
C LEU A 5 2.20 2.50 -21.71
N GLN A 6 1.06 2.02 -21.19
CA GLN A 6 0.53 2.57 -19.93
C GLN A 6 1.46 2.35 -18.72
N LYS A 7 2.33 1.33 -18.75
CA LYS A 7 3.35 1.13 -17.72
C LYS A 7 4.50 2.13 -17.90
N LEU A 8 4.96 2.34 -19.12
CA LEU A 8 6.02 3.31 -19.46
C LEU A 8 5.60 4.74 -19.09
N LEU A 9 4.40 5.18 -19.49
CA LEU A 9 3.89 6.51 -19.16
C LEU A 9 3.78 6.72 -17.64
N SER A 10 3.35 5.68 -16.92
CA SER A 10 3.26 5.75 -15.47
C SER A 10 4.64 5.78 -14.79
N ALA A 11 5.61 5.01 -15.30
CA ALA A 11 6.98 4.98 -14.79
C ALA A 11 7.74 6.27 -15.06
N ALA A 12 7.45 6.96 -16.16
CA ALA A 12 7.95 8.29 -16.47
C ALA A 12 7.25 9.42 -15.68
N GLY A 13 6.32 9.09 -14.79
CA GLY A 13 5.63 10.08 -13.96
C GLY A 13 4.52 10.87 -14.65
N VAL A 14 4.23 10.60 -15.94
CA VAL A 14 3.27 11.37 -16.75
C VAL A 14 1.85 11.29 -16.16
N CYS A 15 1.37 10.06 -15.85
CA CYS A 15 0.01 9.87 -15.35
C CYS A 15 -0.16 8.49 -14.68
N SER A 16 -1.39 8.17 -14.21
CA SER A 16 -1.70 6.81 -13.77
C SER A 16 -1.82 5.86 -14.95
N ARG A 17 -1.66 4.54 -14.74
CA ARG A 17 -1.86 3.53 -15.80
C ARG A 17 -3.26 3.61 -16.41
N ARG A 18 -4.31 3.87 -15.62
CA ARG A 18 -5.68 4.07 -16.11
C ARG A 18 -5.82 5.34 -16.94
N THR A 19 -5.22 6.44 -16.49
CA THR A 19 -5.19 7.69 -17.27
C THR A 19 -4.39 7.51 -18.56
N ALA A 20 -3.30 6.74 -18.53
CA ALA A 20 -2.56 6.40 -19.74
C ALA A 20 -3.41 5.64 -20.77
N GLU A 21 -4.29 4.74 -20.32
CA GLU A 21 -5.24 4.07 -21.19
C GLU A 21 -6.22 5.07 -21.85
N THR A 22 -6.70 6.08 -21.12
CA THR A 22 -7.51 7.14 -21.73
C THR A 22 -6.73 7.98 -22.74
N TYR A 23 -5.43 8.22 -22.50
CA TYR A 23 -4.56 8.92 -23.46
C TYR A 23 -4.36 8.11 -24.74
N LEU A 24 -4.17 6.78 -24.63
CA LEU A 24 -4.08 5.88 -25.79
C LEU A 24 -5.36 5.88 -26.62
N ILE A 25 -6.52 5.76 -25.96
CA ILE A 25 -7.84 5.79 -26.62
C ILE A 25 -8.08 7.14 -27.33
N ALA A 26 -7.61 8.24 -26.71
CA ALA A 26 -7.76 9.58 -27.28
C ALA A 26 -6.73 9.91 -28.38
N GLY A 27 -5.84 8.96 -28.75
CA GLY A 27 -4.82 9.17 -29.81
C GLY A 27 -3.72 10.14 -29.43
N ARG A 28 -3.50 10.41 -28.12
CA ARG A 28 -2.52 11.37 -27.62
C ARG A 28 -1.11 10.82 -27.54
N VAL A 29 -0.94 9.51 -27.77
CA VAL A 29 0.36 8.82 -27.71
C VAL A 29 0.72 8.32 -29.09
N THR A 30 1.95 8.58 -29.52
CA THR A 30 2.50 8.01 -30.75
C THR A 30 3.76 7.20 -30.45
N VAL A 31 3.99 6.17 -31.27
CA VAL A 31 5.20 5.35 -31.25
C VAL A 31 5.75 5.30 -32.68
N ASN A 32 6.99 5.76 -32.86
CA ASN A 32 7.66 5.83 -34.18
C ASN A 32 6.79 6.56 -35.23
N GLY A 33 6.16 7.67 -34.81
CA GLY A 33 5.30 8.50 -35.67
C GLY A 33 3.90 7.96 -35.93
N GLN A 34 3.54 6.77 -35.42
CA GLN A 34 2.21 6.18 -35.57
C GLN A 34 1.38 6.29 -34.27
N THR A 35 0.09 6.59 -34.40
CA THR A 35 -0.81 6.63 -33.25
C THR A 35 -0.87 5.27 -32.55
N ALA A 36 -0.55 5.28 -31.27
CA ALA A 36 -0.55 4.07 -30.45
C ALA A 36 -1.97 3.63 -30.06
N HIS A 37 -2.14 2.32 -29.84
CA HIS A 37 -3.41 1.72 -29.44
C HIS A 37 -3.36 1.10 -28.04
N LEU A 38 -4.53 0.84 -27.46
CA LEU A 38 -4.67 0.21 -26.17
C LEU A 38 -4.02 -1.19 -26.16
N GLY A 39 -3.18 -1.46 -25.16
CA GLY A 39 -2.44 -2.72 -25.00
C GLY A 39 -1.14 -2.79 -25.76
N GLN A 40 -0.80 -1.82 -26.61
CA GLN A 40 0.46 -1.75 -27.33
C GLN A 40 1.67 -1.76 -26.38
N ARG A 41 2.76 -2.38 -26.83
CA ARG A 41 4.05 -2.41 -26.15
C ARG A 41 5.05 -1.58 -26.97
N ALA A 42 6.06 -1.07 -26.29
CA ALA A 42 7.19 -0.39 -26.90
C ALA A 42 8.44 -0.59 -26.04
N ASP A 43 9.60 -0.43 -26.67
CA ASP A 43 10.89 -0.46 -26.01
C ASP A 43 11.41 0.99 -25.88
N PRO A 44 11.43 1.58 -24.66
CA PRO A 44 11.83 2.98 -24.50
C PRO A 44 13.28 3.27 -24.90
N ASP A 45 14.11 2.24 -25.06
CA ASP A 45 15.50 2.37 -25.51
C ASP A 45 15.64 2.38 -27.04
N ARG A 46 14.58 2.00 -27.78
CA ARG A 46 14.58 1.82 -29.24
C ARG A 46 13.50 2.59 -29.97
N ASP A 47 12.35 2.77 -29.31
CA ASP A 47 11.19 3.40 -29.90
C ASP A 47 11.07 4.86 -29.49
N GLU A 48 10.77 5.72 -30.45
CA GLU A 48 10.38 7.10 -30.17
C GLU A 48 8.94 7.12 -29.66
N ILE A 49 8.76 7.43 -28.39
CA ILE A 49 7.45 7.52 -27.74
C ILE A 49 7.14 8.99 -27.45
N LEU A 50 6.07 9.51 -28.04
CA LEU A 50 5.63 10.88 -27.78
C LEU A 50 4.26 10.88 -27.10
N VAL A 51 4.07 11.83 -26.17
CA VAL A 51 2.80 12.14 -25.53
C VAL A 51 2.46 13.60 -25.83
N ASP A 52 1.35 13.87 -26.51
CA ASP A 52 0.98 15.20 -27.00
C ASP A 52 2.10 15.86 -27.80
N GLY A 53 2.81 15.09 -28.63
CA GLY A 53 3.94 15.55 -29.45
C GLY A 53 5.24 15.80 -28.68
N ARG A 54 5.31 15.49 -27.38
CA ARG A 54 6.53 15.66 -26.56
C ARG A 54 7.15 14.30 -26.26
N PRO A 55 8.46 14.14 -26.35
CA PRO A 55 9.15 12.90 -26.01
C PRO A 55 8.85 12.46 -24.59
N LEU A 56 8.64 11.15 -24.43
CA LEU A 56 8.48 10.54 -23.11
C LEU A 56 9.78 10.70 -22.32
N ALA A 57 9.69 11.31 -21.15
CA ALA A 57 10.84 11.43 -20.25
C ALA A 57 11.36 10.04 -19.82
N PRO A 58 12.64 9.90 -19.51
CA PRO A 58 13.18 8.70 -18.89
C PRO A 58 12.40 8.30 -17.64
N ARG A 59 12.50 7.02 -17.26
CA ARG A 59 11.91 6.54 -16.01
C ARG A 59 12.39 7.41 -14.85
N ALA A 60 11.45 7.88 -14.03
CA ALA A 60 11.78 8.64 -12.83
C ALA A 60 12.58 7.77 -11.85
N GLU A 61 13.49 8.38 -11.10
CA GLU A 61 14.20 7.70 -10.03
C GLU A 61 13.23 7.04 -9.05
N ALA A 62 13.59 5.87 -8.57
CA ALA A 62 12.77 5.13 -7.64
C ALA A 62 12.72 5.83 -6.28
N VAL A 63 11.51 6.05 -5.78
CA VAL A 63 11.25 6.70 -4.49
C VAL A 63 10.48 5.74 -3.59
N TYR A 64 10.95 5.58 -2.38
CA TYR A 64 10.35 4.73 -1.36
C TYR A 64 10.09 5.54 -0.10
N ILE A 65 8.84 5.58 0.34
CA ILE A 65 8.37 6.42 1.46
C ILE A 65 7.69 5.55 2.50
N LEU A 66 8.01 5.80 3.76
CA LEU A 66 7.27 5.35 4.93
C LEU A 66 6.47 6.55 5.47
N LEU A 67 5.16 6.43 5.44
CA LEU A 67 4.20 7.39 6.00
C LEU A 67 3.58 6.83 7.27
N ASN A 68 3.53 7.61 8.34
CA ASN A 68 2.63 7.34 9.45
C ASN A 68 1.24 7.92 9.13
N LYS A 69 0.42 7.11 8.45
CA LYS A 69 -0.93 7.53 8.04
C LYS A 69 -1.81 7.82 9.27
N PRO A 70 -2.37 9.01 9.41
CA PRO A 70 -3.36 9.29 10.46
C PRO A 70 -4.74 8.74 10.07
N ARG A 71 -5.64 8.64 11.04
CA ARG A 71 -7.07 8.36 10.77
C ARG A 71 -7.69 9.52 9.99
N GLY A 72 -8.76 9.23 9.24
CA GLY A 72 -9.48 10.23 8.46
C GLY A 72 -8.93 10.48 7.06
N TYR A 73 -7.87 9.78 6.65
CA TYR A 73 -7.31 9.82 5.30
C TYR A 73 -7.55 8.52 4.56
N VAL A 74 -7.96 8.59 3.29
CA VAL A 74 -8.09 7.42 2.41
C VAL A 74 -6.77 7.08 1.73
N SER A 75 -6.44 5.80 1.62
CA SER A 75 -5.22 5.31 0.96
C SER A 75 -5.37 5.32 -0.57
N THR A 76 -5.47 6.51 -1.16
CA THR A 76 -5.61 6.73 -2.61
C THR A 76 -4.91 8.04 -3.01
N LEU A 77 -4.65 8.21 -4.31
CA LEU A 77 -4.12 9.46 -4.87
C LEU A 77 -5.22 10.49 -5.17
N SER A 78 -6.45 10.04 -5.40
CA SER A 78 -7.60 10.91 -5.63
C SER A 78 -8.86 10.27 -5.07
N ASP A 79 -9.81 11.09 -4.66
CA ASP A 79 -11.09 10.63 -4.12
C ASP A 79 -12.24 11.46 -4.69
N GLU A 80 -13.16 10.80 -5.38
CA GLU A 80 -14.32 11.45 -6.00
C GLU A 80 -15.32 12.03 -5.00
N ARG A 81 -15.23 11.59 -3.73
CA ARG A 81 -16.10 12.06 -2.63
C ARG A 81 -15.51 13.22 -1.85
N GLY A 82 -14.37 13.78 -2.29
CA GLY A 82 -13.71 14.90 -1.64
C GLY A 82 -13.12 14.61 -0.24
N ARG A 83 -12.90 13.34 0.11
CA ARG A 83 -12.25 12.97 1.38
C ARG A 83 -10.74 13.24 1.28
N ARG A 84 -10.13 13.56 2.40
CA ARG A 84 -8.67 13.71 2.49
C ARG A 84 -7.96 12.44 2.05
N THR A 85 -6.90 12.59 1.27
CA THR A 85 -6.13 11.48 0.72
C THR A 85 -4.71 11.44 1.27
N VAL A 86 -4.07 10.27 1.23
CA VAL A 86 -2.66 10.16 1.62
C VAL A 86 -1.73 10.92 0.66
N ALA A 87 -2.18 11.22 -0.56
CA ALA A 87 -1.42 12.03 -1.50
C ALA A 87 -1.15 13.45 -0.97
N GLU A 88 -2.11 14.04 -0.23
CA GLU A 88 -1.95 15.36 0.40
C GLU A 88 -0.82 15.38 1.42
N LEU A 89 -0.59 14.25 2.13
CA LEU A 89 0.41 14.14 3.17
C LEU A 89 1.84 14.00 2.64
N VAL A 90 2.00 13.61 1.38
CA VAL A 90 3.30 13.38 0.73
C VAL A 90 3.48 14.28 -0.50
N ALA A 91 2.70 15.34 -0.62
CA ALA A 91 2.73 16.25 -1.78
C ALA A 91 4.09 16.92 -2.00
N ASP A 92 4.86 17.07 -0.93
CA ASP A 92 6.19 17.68 -0.91
C ASP A 92 7.33 16.71 -1.19
N CYS A 93 7.05 15.43 -1.51
CA CYS A 93 8.08 14.42 -1.79
C CYS A 93 8.77 14.56 -3.17
N GLY A 94 8.43 15.58 -3.96
CA GLY A 94 9.07 15.85 -5.25
C GLY A 94 8.82 14.82 -6.37
N SER A 95 8.07 13.75 -6.10
CA SER A 95 7.80 12.66 -7.04
C SER A 95 6.37 12.19 -6.95
N ARG A 96 5.85 11.68 -8.08
CA ARG A 96 4.53 11.07 -8.10
C ARG A 96 4.60 9.65 -7.53
N VAL A 97 4.26 9.47 -6.27
CA VAL A 97 4.20 8.18 -5.58
C VAL A 97 2.77 7.71 -5.37
N TYR A 98 2.57 6.41 -5.15
CA TYR A 98 1.27 5.81 -4.83
C TYR A 98 1.40 4.81 -3.69
N PRO A 99 0.32 4.58 -2.90
CA PRO A 99 0.37 3.69 -1.76
C PRO A 99 0.53 2.23 -2.17
N VAL A 100 1.40 1.51 -1.45
CA VAL A 100 1.58 0.06 -1.53
C VAL A 100 0.62 -0.60 -0.55
N GLY A 101 -0.48 -1.08 -1.08
CA GLY A 101 -1.60 -1.55 -0.26
C GLY A 101 -2.42 -0.42 0.34
N ARG A 102 -3.22 -0.76 1.33
CA ARG A 102 -4.15 0.20 1.93
C ARG A 102 -4.26 0.01 3.44
N LEU A 103 -4.52 1.12 4.12
CA LEU A 103 -5.12 1.18 5.44
C LEU A 103 -6.50 1.83 5.32
N ASP A 104 -7.48 1.33 6.05
CA ASP A 104 -8.83 1.89 6.06
C ASP A 104 -8.82 3.34 6.56
N LEU A 105 -9.93 4.07 6.32
CA LEU A 105 -10.13 5.45 6.77
C LEU A 105 -9.97 5.57 8.30
N ASP A 106 -10.46 4.58 9.04
CA ASP A 106 -10.44 4.49 10.49
C ASP A 106 -9.22 3.75 11.08
N SER A 107 -8.26 3.37 10.22
CA SER A 107 -7.00 2.73 10.59
C SER A 107 -5.83 3.70 10.40
N GLU A 108 -4.75 3.49 11.15
CA GLU A 108 -3.59 4.38 11.16
C GLU A 108 -2.26 3.61 11.15
N GLY A 109 -1.16 4.32 11.05
CA GLY A 109 0.19 3.79 11.17
C GLY A 109 0.93 3.63 9.85
N LEU A 110 1.84 2.69 9.78
CA LEU A 110 2.78 2.48 8.69
C LEU A 110 2.06 2.23 7.37
N LEU A 111 2.27 3.10 6.41
CA LEU A 111 1.86 2.94 5.02
C LEU A 111 3.05 3.24 4.11
N LEU A 112 3.35 2.32 3.22
CA LEU A 112 4.41 2.48 2.23
C LEU A 112 3.86 3.15 0.98
N LEU A 113 4.64 4.05 0.37
CA LEU A 113 4.34 4.64 -0.94
C LEU A 113 5.58 4.57 -1.82
N THR A 114 5.40 4.43 -3.13
CA THR A 114 6.49 4.38 -4.10
C THR A 114 6.01 4.77 -5.51
N ASN A 115 6.94 5.03 -6.41
CA ASN A 115 6.72 5.07 -7.86
C ASN A 115 7.27 3.79 -8.55
N ASP A 116 7.88 2.86 -7.79
CA ASP A 116 8.38 1.60 -8.32
C ASP A 116 7.31 0.51 -8.29
N GLY A 117 6.78 0.19 -9.49
CA GLY A 117 5.73 -0.82 -9.63
C GLY A 117 6.19 -2.26 -9.39
N ALA A 118 7.47 -2.56 -9.58
CA ALA A 118 8.00 -3.90 -9.34
C ALA A 118 8.11 -4.16 -7.83
N TRP A 119 8.65 -3.19 -7.09
CA TRP A 119 8.73 -3.22 -5.64
C TRP A 119 7.33 -3.30 -4.99
N ALA A 120 6.39 -2.46 -5.45
CA ALA A 120 5.01 -2.49 -4.96
C ALA A 120 4.33 -3.85 -5.22
N GLN A 121 4.52 -4.41 -6.42
CA GLN A 121 3.96 -5.72 -6.77
C GLN A 121 4.55 -6.83 -5.89
N HIS A 122 5.85 -6.81 -5.62
CA HIS A 122 6.50 -7.77 -4.74
C HIS A 122 5.84 -7.77 -3.36
N LEU A 123 5.71 -6.61 -2.73
CA LEU A 123 5.12 -6.48 -1.39
C LEU A 123 3.65 -6.88 -1.29
N LEU A 124 2.91 -6.69 -2.38
CA LEU A 124 1.47 -6.98 -2.43
C LEU A 124 1.16 -8.41 -2.85
N HIS A 125 2.12 -9.12 -3.44
CA HIS A 125 1.85 -10.45 -3.99
C HIS A 125 1.73 -11.48 -2.88
N PRO A 126 0.63 -12.25 -2.80
CA PRO A 126 0.35 -13.18 -1.69
C PRO A 126 1.44 -14.23 -1.44
N LYS A 127 2.20 -14.63 -2.50
CA LYS A 127 3.28 -15.63 -2.37
C LYS A 127 4.46 -15.18 -1.51
N HIS A 128 4.65 -13.87 -1.32
CA HIS A 128 5.78 -13.32 -0.55
C HIS A 128 5.46 -13.18 0.93
N GLU A 129 4.20 -13.35 1.32
CA GLU A 129 3.74 -13.47 2.72
C GLU A 129 4.27 -12.38 3.65
N VAL A 130 4.41 -11.16 3.14
CA VAL A 130 4.95 -10.03 3.92
C VAL A 130 4.09 -9.80 5.16
N GLU A 131 4.67 -10.09 6.33
CA GLU A 131 4.00 -9.93 7.62
C GLU A 131 3.60 -8.48 7.90
N LYS A 132 2.44 -8.31 8.52
CA LYS A 132 1.94 -7.01 8.97
C LYS A 132 1.54 -7.10 10.43
N THR A 133 2.18 -6.31 11.29
CA THR A 133 1.88 -6.28 12.73
C THR A 133 1.09 -5.03 13.07
N TYR A 134 0.01 -5.25 13.80
CA TYR A 134 -0.91 -4.20 14.27
C TYR A 134 -0.96 -4.15 15.78
N HIS A 135 -0.88 -2.94 16.37
CA HIS A 135 -1.34 -2.72 17.73
C HIS A 135 -2.85 -2.44 17.70
N VAL A 136 -3.60 -3.27 18.37
CA VAL A 136 -5.07 -3.26 18.37
C VAL A 136 -5.58 -3.00 19.76
N SER A 137 -6.18 -1.82 19.99
CA SER A 137 -6.87 -1.54 21.24
C SER A 137 -8.31 -2.03 21.13
N VAL A 138 -8.71 -2.91 22.01
CA VAL A 138 -10.03 -3.53 22.01
C VAL A 138 -10.74 -3.37 23.36
N PHE A 139 -12.06 -3.49 23.35
CA PHE A 139 -12.88 -3.64 24.54
C PHE A 139 -13.89 -4.78 24.35
N GLY A 140 -14.35 -5.34 25.47
CA GLY A 140 -15.24 -6.50 25.50
C GLY A 140 -14.71 -7.64 26.38
N PRO A 141 -15.01 -8.91 26.06
CA PRO A 141 -14.51 -10.08 26.78
C PRO A 141 -13.02 -10.35 26.44
N VAL A 142 -12.12 -9.57 27.03
CA VAL A 142 -10.69 -9.59 26.71
C VAL A 142 -9.95 -10.80 27.28
N ALA A 143 -10.43 -11.39 28.37
CA ALA A 143 -9.80 -12.57 28.95
C ALA A 143 -9.68 -13.71 27.91
N GLY A 144 -8.45 -14.16 27.67
CA GLY A 144 -8.13 -15.19 26.65
C GLY A 144 -8.34 -14.72 25.21
N ALA A 145 -8.50 -13.41 24.94
CA ALA A 145 -8.73 -12.87 23.60
C ALA A 145 -7.60 -13.22 22.61
N ALA A 146 -6.35 -13.23 23.06
CA ALA A 146 -5.21 -13.59 22.21
C ALA A 146 -5.35 -15.02 21.63
N ALA A 147 -5.67 -15.99 22.48
CA ALA A 147 -5.86 -17.36 22.04
C ALA A 147 -7.07 -17.51 21.09
N ARG A 148 -8.19 -16.85 21.38
CA ARG A 148 -9.37 -16.86 20.50
C ARG A 148 -9.06 -16.26 19.14
N LEU A 149 -8.36 -15.10 19.08
CA LEU A 149 -7.98 -14.46 17.83
C LEU A 149 -7.00 -15.31 17.02
N ALA A 150 -6.00 -15.91 17.66
CA ALA A 150 -5.04 -16.81 17.00
C ALA A 150 -5.70 -18.06 16.41
N ALA A 151 -6.83 -18.51 16.98
CA ALA A 151 -7.59 -19.67 16.50
C ALA A 151 -8.52 -19.37 15.31
N VAL A 152 -8.69 -18.10 14.91
CA VAL A 152 -9.54 -17.72 13.77
C VAL A 152 -8.85 -18.11 12.46
N THR A 153 -9.44 -19.04 11.73
CA THR A 153 -8.95 -19.52 10.41
C THR A 153 -9.94 -19.33 9.28
N ASP A 154 -11.13 -18.82 9.61
CA ASP A 154 -12.18 -18.53 8.62
C ASP A 154 -12.88 -17.21 8.98
N LEU A 155 -13.18 -16.41 7.97
CA LEU A 155 -13.95 -15.18 8.08
C LEU A 155 -15.11 -15.20 7.09
N GLU A 156 -16.28 -15.66 7.56
CA GLU A 156 -17.51 -15.71 6.75
C GLU A 156 -17.36 -16.54 5.47
N GLY A 157 -16.71 -17.72 5.58
CA GLY A 157 -16.43 -18.63 4.47
C GLY A 157 -15.15 -18.29 3.70
N GLU A 158 -14.41 -17.29 4.12
CA GLU A 158 -13.12 -16.92 3.54
C GLU A 158 -11.98 -17.43 4.44
N SER A 159 -11.27 -18.47 4.00
CA SER A 159 -10.15 -19.04 4.75
C SER A 159 -9.03 -18.00 4.92
N ILE A 160 -8.50 -17.91 6.13
CA ILE A 160 -7.34 -17.07 6.49
C ILE A 160 -6.29 -17.90 7.22
N ARG A 161 -5.05 -17.44 7.21
CA ARG A 161 -3.99 -18.03 8.03
C ARG A 161 -4.15 -17.63 9.49
N PRO A 162 -3.78 -18.52 10.44
CA PRO A 162 -3.74 -18.15 11.85
C PRO A 162 -2.86 -16.93 12.08
N ALA A 163 -3.34 -15.97 12.84
CA ALA A 163 -2.55 -14.81 13.25
C ALA A 163 -1.68 -15.16 14.46
N ARG A 164 -0.49 -14.55 14.55
CA ARG A 164 0.25 -14.50 15.80
C ARG A 164 -0.31 -13.36 16.64
N VAL A 165 -0.69 -13.63 17.88
CA VAL A 165 -1.30 -12.65 18.77
C VAL A 165 -0.63 -12.64 20.12
N GLU A 166 -0.15 -11.47 20.55
CA GLU A 166 0.49 -11.22 21.83
C GLU A 166 -0.29 -10.18 22.62
N VAL A 167 -0.38 -10.35 23.95
CA VAL A 167 -1.00 -9.37 24.83
C VAL A 167 0.07 -8.36 25.25
N LEU A 168 -0.08 -7.12 24.81
CA LEU A 168 0.81 -6.02 25.21
C LEU A 168 0.36 -5.41 26.56
N ARG A 169 -0.94 -5.32 26.75
CA ARG A 169 -1.56 -4.80 27.98
C ARG A 169 -2.98 -5.35 28.10
N GLU A 170 -3.37 -5.72 29.31
CA GLU A 170 -4.74 -6.13 29.60
C GLU A 170 -5.21 -5.52 30.93
N THR A 171 -6.47 -5.08 30.95
CA THR A 171 -7.18 -4.61 32.14
C THR A 171 -8.62 -5.11 32.03
N PRO A 172 -9.40 -5.14 33.11
CA PRO A 172 -10.79 -5.58 33.02
C PRO A 172 -11.56 -4.85 31.91
N GLY A 173 -12.07 -5.62 30.94
CA GLY A 173 -12.88 -5.11 29.83
C GLY A 173 -12.10 -4.43 28.69
N THR A 174 -10.77 -4.24 28.80
CA THR A 174 -9.96 -3.66 27.70
C THR A 174 -8.61 -4.35 27.53
N ALA A 175 -8.12 -4.42 26.29
CA ALA A 175 -6.76 -4.90 26.01
C ALA A 175 -6.11 -4.14 24.86
N VAL A 176 -4.78 -4.17 24.84
CA VAL A 176 -3.97 -3.81 23.69
C VAL A 176 -3.23 -5.08 23.24
N LEU A 177 -3.45 -5.49 22.01
CA LEU A 177 -2.91 -6.72 21.44
C LEU A 177 -1.96 -6.36 20.29
N ALA A 178 -0.86 -7.10 20.16
CA ALA A 178 -0.08 -7.14 18.92
C ALA A 178 -0.60 -8.29 18.06
N VAL A 179 -1.15 -7.98 16.90
CA VAL A 179 -1.72 -8.96 15.96
C VAL A 179 -0.89 -8.94 14.68
N THR A 180 -0.22 -10.05 14.37
CA THR A 180 0.55 -10.22 13.14
C THR A 180 -0.17 -11.16 12.19
N ILE A 181 -0.38 -10.69 10.96
CA ILE A 181 -1.02 -11.42 9.86
C ILE A 181 -0.09 -11.47 8.64
N HIS A 182 -0.23 -12.51 7.80
CA HIS A 182 0.56 -12.74 6.59
C HIS A 182 -0.13 -12.26 5.30
N GLU A 183 -1.38 -11.91 5.40
CA GLU A 183 -2.23 -11.46 4.30
C GLU A 183 -2.86 -10.09 4.65
N GLY A 184 -3.66 -9.52 3.78
CA GLY A 184 -4.31 -8.22 4.02
C GLY A 184 -5.72 -8.21 3.47
N LYS A 185 -6.57 -9.18 3.89
CA LYS A 185 -7.96 -9.22 3.45
C LYS A 185 -8.74 -8.00 3.95
N ASN A 186 -9.83 -7.68 3.27
CA ASN A 186 -10.62 -6.51 3.63
C ASN A 186 -11.02 -6.54 5.11
N ARG A 187 -10.59 -5.53 5.86
CA ARG A 187 -10.86 -5.34 7.31
C ARG A 187 -10.58 -6.58 8.17
N GLN A 188 -9.60 -7.42 7.78
CA GLN A 188 -9.33 -8.73 8.37
C GLN A 188 -9.24 -8.68 9.89
N VAL A 189 -8.36 -7.88 10.48
CA VAL A 189 -8.16 -7.80 11.93
C VAL A 189 -9.45 -7.36 12.66
N ARG A 190 -10.22 -6.44 12.07
CA ARG A 190 -11.50 -5.99 12.66
C ARG A 190 -12.56 -7.08 12.62
N ARG A 191 -12.63 -7.86 11.53
CA ARG A 191 -13.54 -9.00 11.39
C ARG A 191 -13.18 -10.10 12.37
N MET A 192 -11.89 -10.41 12.52
CA MET A 192 -11.40 -11.38 13.53
C MET A 192 -11.80 -10.96 14.95
N CYS A 193 -11.58 -9.69 15.29
CA CYS A 193 -11.97 -9.14 16.59
C CYS A 193 -13.48 -9.26 16.82
N ALA A 194 -14.30 -8.87 15.84
CA ALA A 194 -15.76 -8.95 15.92
C ALA A 194 -16.26 -10.39 16.13
N GLN A 195 -15.67 -11.37 15.41
CA GLN A 195 -15.98 -12.78 15.56
C GLN A 195 -15.66 -13.31 16.99
N CYS A 196 -14.64 -12.71 17.63
CA CYS A 196 -14.30 -13.02 19.03
C CYS A 196 -15.07 -12.18 20.06
N GLY A 197 -16.09 -11.41 19.65
CA GLY A 197 -16.89 -10.55 20.53
C GLY A 197 -16.17 -9.29 20.99
N LEU A 198 -15.06 -8.92 20.33
CA LEU A 198 -14.26 -7.74 20.67
C LEU A 198 -14.60 -6.57 19.76
N THR A 199 -14.68 -5.37 20.34
CA THR A 199 -14.84 -4.13 19.58
C THR A 199 -13.50 -3.38 19.48
N VAL A 200 -13.07 -3.09 18.23
CA VAL A 200 -11.81 -2.39 17.97
C VAL A 200 -11.99 -0.89 18.14
N LYS A 201 -11.32 -0.30 19.12
CA LYS A 201 -11.26 1.15 19.37
C LYS A 201 -10.17 1.82 18.51
N ARG A 202 -9.01 1.18 18.40
CA ARG A 202 -7.86 1.69 17.63
C ARG A 202 -7.15 0.55 16.92
N LEU A 203 -6.78 0.78 15.65
CA LEU A 203 -6.01 -0.16 14.84
C LEU A 203 -4.84 0.60 14.21
N ARG A 204 -3.62 0.29 14.64
CA ARG A 204 -2.39 0.95 14.18
C ARG A 204 -1.42 -0.09 13.61
N ARG A 205 -1.10 -0.03 12.33
CA ARG A 205 -0.03 -0.86 11.76
C ARG A 205 1.31 -0.30 12.21
N VAL A 206 2.09 -1.11 12.92
CA VAL A 206 3.38 -0.71 13.49
C VAL A 206 4.56 -1.32 12.76
N ARG A 207 4.34 -2.44 12.01
CA ARG A 207 5.37 -3.12 11.24
C ARG A 207 4.82 -3.69 9.95
N GLU A 208 5.65 -3.69 8.90
CA GLU A 208 5.40 -4.38 7.64
C GLU A 208 6.72 -4.98 7.13
N GLY A 209 6.81 -6.32 7.07
CA GLY A 209 8.05 -7.04 6.86
C GLY A 209 9.11 -6.67 7.90
N ALA A 210 10.28 -6.25 7.44
CA ALA A 210 11.38 -5.79 8.29
C ALA A 210 11.25 -4.33 8.76
N LEU A 211 10.30 -3.57 8.21
CA LEU A 211 10.18 -2.14 8.53
C LEU A 211 9.30 -1.90 9.73
N GLU A 212 9.78 -1.07 10.63
CA GLU A 212 9.05 -0.59 11.80
C GLU A 212 8.67 0.88 11.65
N LEU A 213 7.51 1.24 12.19
CA LEU A 213 7.03 2.62 12.18
C LEU A 213 7.90 3.55 13.05
N GLY A 214 8.46 3.01 14.14
CA GLY A 214 9.24 3.76 15.09
C GLY A 214 8.48 4.96 15.68
N ASP A 215 9.22 6.03 15.93
CA ASP A 215 8.74 7.27 16.55
C ASP A 215 8.24 8.31 15.52
N LEU A 216 8.07 7.92 14.25
CA LEU A 216 7.57 8.83 13.22
C LEU A 216 6.19 9.38 13.63
N PRO A 217 6.01 10.72 13.76
CA PRO A 217 4.75 11.29 14.21
C PRO A 217 3.60 11.06 13.19
N PRO A 218 2.33 11.01 13.64
CA PRO A 218 1.17 10.90 12.75
C PRO A 218 1.14 12.02 11.71
N GLY A 219 0.87 11.67 10.44
CA GLY A 219 0.86 12.59 9.30
C GLY A 219 2.24 12.94 8.75
N LYS A 220 3.31 12.47 9.38
CA LYS A 220 4.68 12.65 8.87
C LYS A 220 5.12 11.44 8.07
N TRP A 221 6.04 11.70 7.15
CA TRP A 221 6.66 10.70 6.30
C TRP A 221 8.18 10.89 6.25
N ARG A 222 8.88 9.86 5.82
CA ARG A 222 10.31 9.91 5.50
C ARG A 222 10.62 9.02 4.32
N TYR A 223 11.72 9.27 3.66
CA TYR A 223 12.27 8.30 2.72
C TYR A 223 12.77 7.06 3.45
N LEU A 224 12.69 5.92 2.77
CA LEU A 224 13.41 4.71 3.18
C LEU A 224 14.87 4.83 2.74
N THR A 225 15.78 4.26 3.52
CA THR A 225 17.15 4.02 3.07
C THR A 225 17.17 2.90 2.02
N GLN A 226 18.26 2.75 1.27
CA GLN A 226 18.42 1.65 0.32
C GLN A 226 18.36 0.29 1.02
N ASP A 227 18.97 0.16 2.19
CA ASP A 227 18.95 -1.05 3.00
C ASP A 227 17.53 -1.40 3.46
N GLU A 228 16.75 -0.41 3.90
CA GLU A 228 15.35 -0.60 4.30
C GLU A 228 14.48 -1.05 3.11
N ALA A 229 14.66 -0.43 1.95
CA ALA A 229 13.92 -0.81 0.75
C ALA A 229 14.31 -2.21 0.27
N GLY A 230 15.61 -2.55 0.33
CA GLY A 230 16.15 -3.87 -0.02
C GLY A 230 15.74 -4.97 0.95
N ALA A 231 15.63 -4.67 2.25
CA ALA A 231 15.23 -5.64 3.28
C ALA A 231 13.79 -6.18 3.11
N LEU A 232 12.98 -5.53 2.26
CA LEU A 232 11.66 -6.02 1.87
C LEU A 232 11.69 -6.97 0.65
N GLY A 233 12.88 -7.43 0.22
CA GLY A 233 13.02 -8.54 -0.72
C GLY A 233 13.08 -8.14 -2.20
N VAL A 234 13.29 -6.89 -2.52
CA VAL A 234 13.62 -6.42 -3.88
C VAL A 234 14.83 -5.50 -3.77
N THR A 235 15.95 -5.94 -4.34
CA THR A 235 17.11 -5.04 -4.50
C THR A 235 16.69 -3.94 -5.50
N PRO A 236 16.82 -2.67 -5.14
CA PRO A 236 16.49 -1.55 -6.01
C PRO A 236 17.37 -1.51 -7.26
#